data_9a8f6a3cc457376e3f5cbd1e0c1b24f0
#
_entry.id   9a8f6a3cc457376e3f5cbd1e0c1b24f0
#
_cell.length_a   1.000
_cell.length_b   1.000
_cell.length_c   1.000
_cell.angle_alpha   90.00
_cell.angle_beta   90.00
_cell.angle_gamma   90.00
#
_symmetry.space_group_name_H-M   'P 1'
#
loop_
_entity.id
_entity.type
_entity.pdbx_description
1 polymer ?
#
loop_
_entity_poly.entity_id
_entity_poly.type
_entity_poly.pdbx_seq_one_letter_code
_entity_poly.pdbx_strand_id
1 'polypeptide(L)'
;SSRSAFTKHLKQNDLINIPLAHAEGRFMIPELLLKKMIENEQVLFQYCKDNGEVVDEFPFNPNGSIYNAAAICNADGNVMAMMPHPERTNNGDPVFSSMKEHIELGAPMPNFSLDLELNINRDIVKYSPSEKASQLIINLIITDNEEISVRNALKNLGFDVSIKRQKHWEIEIDEKGATVLNDINKSG
;
A
#
# COMPACT_ATOMS: atom_id res chain seq x y z
N SER A 1 2.66 -6.65 21.87
CA SER A 1 1.19 -6.75 22.00
C SER A 1 0.77 -8.20 21.95
N SER A 2 -0.09 -8.66 22.83
CA SER A 2 -0.64 -10.02 22.87
C SER A 2 -1.75 -10.24 21.83
N ARG A 3 -2.04 -9.24 21.00
CA ARG A 3 -3.20 -9.22 20.09
C ARG A 3 -2.96 -9.84 18.73
N SER A 4 -1.72 -10.16 18.40
CA SER A 4 -1.37 -10.66 17.06
C SER A 4 -0.75 -12.04 17.16
N ALA A 5 -1.04 -12.89 16.17
CA ALA A 5 -0.41 -14.19 16.01
C ALA A 5 1.11 -14.11 15.81
N PHE A 6 1.63 -12.92 15.51
CA PHE A 6 3.02 -12.69 15.08
C PHE A 6 3.93 -12.10 16.15
N THR A 7 3.39 -11.64 17.30
CA THR A 7 4.15 -10.85 18.29
C THR A 7 4.13 -11.42 19.71
N LYS A 8 3.67 -12.66 19.91
CA LYS A 8 3.57 -13.28 21.23
C LYS A 8 4.93 -13.45 21.93
N HIS A 9 5.98 -13.72 21.15
CA HIS A 9 7.36 -13.89 21.66
C HIS A 9 8.17 -12.59 21.67
N LEU A 10 7.49 -11.45 21.51
CA LEU A 10 8.08 -10.11 21.52
C LEU A 10 7.42 -9.25 22.60
N LYS A 11 8.22 -8.40 23.20
CA LYS A 11 7.74 -7.37 24.13
C LYS A 11 7.54 -6.06 23.39
N GLN A 12 6.70 -5.21 23.95
CA GLN A 12 6.57 -3.85 23.44
C GLN A 12 7.92 -3.12 23.55
N ASN A 13 8.30 -2.44 22.45
CA ASN A 13 9.58 -1.74 22.29
C ASN A 13 10.82 -2.64 22.15
N ASP A 14 10.66 -3.95 21.95
CA ASP A 14 11.80 -4.78 21.53
C ASP A 14 12.32 -4.28 20.18
N LEU A 15 13.63 -4.13 20.06
CA LEU A 15 14.29 -3.76 18.81
C LEU A 15 14.73 -5.03 18.08
N ILE A 16 14.35 -5.12 16.81
CA ILE A 16 14.68 -6.26 15.95
C ILE A 16 15.39 -5.74 14.71
N ASN A 17 16.58 -6.24 14.46
CA ASN A 17 17.32 -5.92 13.25
C ASN A 17 17.01 -6.96 12.17
N ILE A 18 16.21 -6.57 11.17
CA ILE A 18 15.75 -7.44 10.08
C ILE A 18 16.13 -6.82 8.74
N PRO A 19 16.68 -7.61 7.79
CA PRO A 19 17.00 -7.12 6.46
C PRO A 19 15.77 -6.59 5.71
N LEU A 20 15.96 -5.51 4.98
CA LEU A 20 14.97 -4.91 4.11
C LEU A 20 15.44 -5.01 2.66
N ALA A 21 14.57 -5.50 1.79
CA ALA A 21 14.79 -5.53 0.35
C ALA A 21 13.46 -5.33 -0.37
N HIS A 22 13.22 -4.10 -0.83
CA HIS A 22 12.03 -3.76 -1.60
C HIS A 22 12.40 -2.79 -2.72
N ALA A 23 11.65 -2.83 -3.83
CA ALA A 23 11.79 -1.87 -4.91
C ALA A 23 10.93 -0.62 -4.68
N GLU A 24 9.63 -0.79 -4.45
CA GLU A 24 8.67 0.32 -4.37
C GLU A 24 7.63 0.14 -3.23
N GLY A 25 7.80 -0.88 -2.40
CA GLY A 25 6.82 -1.21 -1.36
C GLY A 25 6.84 -0.20 -0.21
N ARG A 26 5.68 0.42 0.06
CA ARG A 26 5.45 1.25 1.25
C ARG A 26 4.00 1.17 1.68
N PHE A 27 3.76 1.38 2.96
CA PHE A 27 2.40 1.50 3.46
C PHE A 27 1.87 2.92 3.22
N MET A 28 0.77 3.00 2.48
CA MET A 28 0.00 4.24 2.27
C MET A 28 -1.40 4.00 2.80
N ILE A 29 -1.68 4.53 3.99
CA ILE A 29 -2.93 4.29 4.71
C ILE A 29 -3.65 5.63 4.88
N PRO A 30 -4.93 5.76 4.51
CA PRO A 30 -5.71 6.96 4.77
C PRO A 30 -5.73 7.30 6.27
N GLU A 31 -5.66 8.58 6.61
CA GLU A 31 -5.51 9.06 8.00
C GLU A 31 -6.57 8.49 8.95
N LEU A 32 -7.84 8.48 8.53
CA LEU A 32 -8.93 7.94 9.35
C LEU A 32 -8.78 6.45 9.63
N LEU A 33 -8.32 5.68 8.64
CA LEU A 33 -8.04 4.25 8.80
C LEU A 33 -6.83 4.03 9.70
N LEU A 34 -5.75 4.79 9.47
CA LEU A 34 -4.53 4.72 10.27
C LEU A 34 -4.82 4.95 11.75
N LYS A 35 -5.63 5.97 12.08
CA LYS A 35 -6.04 6.24 13.46
C LYS A 35 -6.69 5.03 14.10
N LYS A 36 -7.66 4.41 13.43
CA LYS A 36 -8.33 3.19 13.92
C LYS A 36 -7.38 2.01 14.04
N MET A 37 -6.46 1.84 13.08
CA MET A 37 -5.45 0.78 13.12
C MET A 37 -4.49 0.95 14.31
N ILE A 38 -4.12 2.18 14.65
CA ILE A 38 -3.29 2.48 15.82
C ILE A 38 -4.07 2.17 17.10
N GLU A 39 -5.31 2.63 17.21
CA GLU A 39 -6.20 2.36 18.36
C GLU A 39 -6.42 0.84 18.56
N ASN A 40 -6.47 0.08 17.47
CA ASN A 40 -6.61 -1.37 17.45
C ASN A 40 -5.28 -2.13 17.53
N GLU A 41 -4.15 -1.45 17.73
CA GLU A 41 -2.81 -2.07 17.77
C GLU A 41 -2.47 -2.92 16.52
N GLN A 42 -2.97 -2.52 15.35
CA GLN A 42 -2.76 -3.22 14.08
C GLN A 42 -1.43 -2.84 13.40
N VAL A 43 -0.76 -1.78 13.82
CA VAL A 43 0.61 -1.48 13.41
C VAL A 43 1.55 -2.24 14.33
N LEU A 44 2.11 -3.35 13.84
CA LEU A 44 2.88 -4.30 14.65
C LEU A 44 4.34 -3.89 14.81
N PHE A 45 4.96 -3.38 13.75
CA PHE A 45 6.35 -2.94 13.74
C PHE A 45 6.47 -1.58 13.07
N GLN A 46 7.40 -0.78 13.58
CA GLN A 46 7.76 0.52 13.03
C GLN A 46 9.26 0.56 12.75
N TYR A 47 9.64 1.27 11.70
CA TYR A 47 11.03 1.63 11.45
C TYR A 47 11.51 2.62 12.51
N CYS A 48 12.72 2.44 12.99
CA CYS A 48 13.31 3.30 14.01
C CYS A 48 14.85 3.31 13.91
N LYS A 49 15.47 4.21 14.64
CA LYS A 49 16.92 4.22 14.87
C LYS A 49 17.36 3.07 15.80
N ASP A 50 18.66 2.83 15.88
CA ASP A 50 19.24 1.81 16.78
C ASP A 50 18.91 2.02 18.25
N ASN A 51 18.58 3.24 18.64
CA ASN A 51 18.14 3.58 20.00
C ASN A 51 16.63 3.45 20.23
N GLY A 52 15.86 3.03 19.21
CA GLY A 52 14.41 2.88 19.25
C GLY A 52 13.62 4.16 18.95
N GLU A 53 14.29 5.27 18.66
CA GLU A 53 13.64 6.52 18.29
C GLU A 53 13.00 6.40 16.89
N VAL A 54 11.68 6.62 16.80
CA VAL A 54 10.95 6.63 15.54
C VAL A 54 11.08 8.01 14.90
N VAL A 55 11.67 8.05 13.70
CA VAL A 55 11.86 9.28 12.93
C VAL A 55 11.43 9.07 11.47
N ASP A 56 10.74 10.06 10.92
CA ASP A 56 10.19 9.99 9.54
C ASP A 56 11.17 10.60 8.53
N GLU A 57 12.40 10.06 8.50
CA GLU A 57 13.42 10.51 7.57
C GLU A 57 14.27 9.33 7.06
N PHE A 58 14.76 9.44 5.84
CA PHE A 58 15.75 8.50 5.31
C PHE A 58 17.09 8.66 6.06
N PRO A 59 17.80 7.58 6.39
CA PRO A 59 17.57 6.17 6.03
C PRO A 59 16.69 5.39 7.02
N PHE A 60 16.21 5.98 8.09
CA PHE A 60 15.50 5.29 9.18
C PHE A 60 14.06 4.90 8.80
N ASN A 61 13.37 5.70 7.99
CA ASN A 61 12.18 5.28 7.25
C ASN A 61 12.57 5.08 5.78
N PRO A 62 13.04 3.90 5.39
CA PRO A 62 13.73 3.69 4.12
C PRO A 62 12.82 3.76 2.90
N ASN A 63 11.53 3.61 3.08
CA ASN A 63 10.54 3.59 2.00
C ASN A 63 9.46 4.67 2.11
N GLY A 64 9.51 5.54 3.13
CA GLY A 64 8.52 6.59 3.35
C GLY A 64 7.13 6.06 3.72
N SER A 65 7.05 4.91 4.40
CA SER A 65 5.79 4.37 4.92
C SER A 65 5.17 5.31 5.94
N ILE A 66 3.86 5.54 5.84
CA ILE A 66 3.14 6.37 6.81
C ILE A 66 3.29 5.80 8.22
N TYR A 67 3.45 6.67 9.21
CA TYR A 67 3.64 6.29 10.61
C TYR A 67 4.85 5.36 10.84
N ASN A 68 5.85 5.39 9.95
CA ASN A 68 7.00 4.49 9.93
C ASN A 68 6.60 3.01 9.95
N ALA A 69 5.42 2.66 9.47
CA ALA A 69 4.92 1.30 9.52
C ALA A 69 5.84 0.36 8.72
N ALA A 70 6.39 -0.63 9.39
CA ALA A 70 7.20 -1.71 8.81
C ALA A 70 6.39 -3.00 8.67
N ALA A 71 5.40 -3.22 9.54
CA ALA A 71 4.42 -4.28 9.41
C ALA A 71 3.07 -3.89 10.03
N ILE A 72 2.01 -4.37 9.39
CA ILE A 72 0.62 -4.20 9.82
C ILE A 72 -0.11 -5.54 9.82
N CYS A 73 -1.19 -5.64 10.58
CA CYS A 73 -2.06 -6.82 10.54
C CYS A 73 -3.53 -6.45 10.29
N ASN A 74 -4.32 -7.48 9.93
CA ASN A 74 -5.77 -7.35 9.88
C ASN A 74 -6.37 -7.16 11.30
N ALA A 75 -7.66 -6.87 11.37
CA ALA A 75 -8.36 -6.66 12.63
C ALA A 75 -8.29 -7.90 13.55
N ASP A 76 -8.31 -9.10 12.99
CA ASP A 76 -8.23 -10.36 13.73
C ASP A 76 -6.80 -10.71 14.18
N GLY A 77 -5.76 -10.00 13.72
CA GLY A 77 -4.38 -10.21 14.09
C GLY A 77 -3.75 -11.52 13.58
N ASN A 78 -4.37 -12.18 12.60
CA ASN A 78 -3.92 -13.47 12.04
C ASN A 78 -3.43 -13.40 10.59
N VAL A 79 -3.45 -12.21 9.98
CA VAL A 79 -2.83 -11.91 8.69
C VAL A 79 -1.93 -10.70 8.86
N MET A 80 -0.68 -10.83 8.43
CA MET A 80 0.33 -9.76 8.51
C MET A 80 0.87 -9.43 7.13
N ALA A 81 1.02 -8.13 6.86
CA ALA A 81 1.83 -7.61 5.79
C ALA A 81 3.09 -6.98 6.39
N MET A 82 4.27 -7.37 5.92
CA MET A 82 5.55 -6.90 6.44
C MET A 82 6.50 -6.61 5.30
N MET A 83 7.21 -5.48 5.36
CA MET A 83 8.22 -5.10 4.36
C MET A 83 9.60 -5.70 4.66
N PRO A 84 10.13 -5.69 5.90
CA PRO A 84 11.34 -6.41 6.26
C PRO A 84 11.18 -7.93 6.08
N HIS A 85 12.29 -8.61 5.89
CA HIS A 85 12.36 -10.06 5.63
C HIS A 85 12.82 -10.83 6.87
N PRO A 86 11.92 -11.21 7.79
CA PRO A 86 12.28 -11.95 9.01
C PRO A 86 12.88 -13.33 8.72
N GLU A 87 12.54 -13.92 7.58
CA GLU A 87 13.06 -15.22 7.14
C GLU A 87 14.56 -15.21 6.76
N ARG A 88 15.17 -14.03 6.65
CA ARG A 88 16.56 -13.87 6.25
C ARG A 88 17.54 -13.70 7.42
N THR A 89 17.06 -13.80 8.64
CA THR A 89 17.86 -13.58 9.85
C THR A 89 17.27 -14.30 11.04
N ASN A 90 18.13 -14.80 11.96
CA ASN A 90 17.69 -15.38 13.22
C ASN A 90 16.98 -14.37 14.14
N ASN A 91 17.19 -13.07 13.91
CA ASN A 91 16.46 -12.03 14.64
C ASN A 91 14.95 -12.05 14.35
N GLY A 92 14.54 -12.67 13.24
CA GLY A 92 13.14 -12.88 12.88
C GLY A 92 12.47 -14.08 13.55
N ASP A 93 13.22 -14.97 14.19
CA ASP A 93 12.71 -16.19 14.82
C ASP A 93 11.55 -15.97 15.79
N PRO A 94 11.51 -14.89 16.60
CA PRO A 94 10.38 -14.63 17.49
C PRO A 94 9.04 -14.46 16.76
N VAL A 95 9.05 -13.94 15.52
CA VAL A 95 7.85 -13.79 14.68
C VAL A 95 7.33 -15.18 14.30
N PHE A 96 8.20 -16.07 13.80
CA PHE A 96 7.82 -17.43 13.41
C PHE A 96 7.44 -18.29 14.61
N SER A 97 8.13 -18.15 15.74
CA SER A 97 7.78 -18.82 17.00
C SER A 97 6.40 -18.41 17.50
N SER A 98 6.05 -17.14 17.36
CA SER A 98 4.71 -16.61 17.69
C SER A 98 3.63 -17.23 16.80
N MET A 99 3.90 -17.32 15.49
CA MET A 99 2.99 -17.97 14.52
C MET A 99 2.79 -19.46 14.85
N LYS A 100 3.89 -20.18 15.10
CA LYS A 100 3.84 -21.59 15.45
C LYS A 100 3.01 -21.83 16.69
N GLU A 101 3.26 -21.08 17.77
CA GLU A 101 2.48 -21.18 19.01
C GLU A 101 1.00 -20.89 18.77
N HIS A 102 0.69 -19.86 17.97
CA HIS A 102 -0.70 -19.54 17.65
C HIS A 102 -1.42 -20.71 16.95
N ILE A 103 -0.75 -21.36 16.00
CA ILE A 103 -1.28 -22.52 15.27
C ILE A 103 -1.48 -23.70 16.19
N GLU A 104 -0.49 -24.01 17.03
CA GLU A 104 -0.52 -25.15 17.95
C GLU A 104 -1.61 -25.03 19.03
N LEU A 105 -1.81 -23.82 19.54
CA LEU A 105 -2.82 -23.55 20.57
C LEU A 105 -4.25 -23.49 20.00
N GLY A 106 -4.41 -23.26 18.69
CA GLY A 106 -5.71 -23.06 18.07
C GLY A 106 -6.54 -21.91 18.71
N ALA A 107 -5.83 -20.94 19.32
CA ALA A 107 -6.46 -19.90 20.09
C ALA A 107 -7.26 -18.96 19.17
N PRO A 108 -8.55 -18.70 19.44
CA PRO A 108 -9.31 -17.70 18.71
C PRO A 108 -8.68 -16.32 18.95
N MET A 109 -8.47 -15.58 17.87
CA MET A 109 -8.05 -14.18 17.97
C MET A 109 -9.23 -13.31 18.36
N PRO A 110 -8.99 -12.20 19.09
CA PRO A 110 -10.04 -11.25 19.38
C PRO A 110 -10.57 -10.66 18.06
N ASN A 111 -11.88 -10.80 17.86
CA ASN A 111 -12.56 -10.28 16.68
C ASN A 111 -12.79 -8.78 16.88
N PHE A 112 -12.13 -7.95 16.08
CA PHE A 112 -12.33 -6.49 16.06
C PHE A 112 -13.00 -6.10 14.76
N SER A 113 -14.16 -5.50 14.88
CA SER A 113 -14.83 -4.88 13.74
C SER A 113 -14.14 -3.56 13.40
N LEU A 114 -13.62 -3.45 12.18
CA LEU A 114 -13.26 -2.17 11.57
C LEU A 114 -14.52 -1.56 10.96
N ASP A 115 -15.45 -1.09 11.81
CA ASP A 115 -16.61 -0.33 11.35
C ASP A 115 -16.12 1.05 10.85
N LEU A 116 -15.64 1.05 9.63
CA LEU A 116 -15.39 2.25 8.87
C LEU A 116 -16.69 2.64 8.17
N GLU A 117 -17.42 3.56 8.73
CA GLU A 117 -18.34 4.35 7.91
C GLU A 117 -17.50 5.15 6.93
N LEU A 118 -17.13 4.51 5.83
CA LEU A 118 -16.57 5.18 4.68
C LEU A 118 -17.71 5.98 4.05
N ASN A 119 -17.91 7.18 4.57
CA ASN A 119 -18.72 8.19 3.89
C ASN A 119 -17.94 8.58 2.62
N ILE A 120 -17.97 7.68 1.62
CA ILE A 120 -17.39 7.92 0.31
C ILE A 120 -18.39 8.81 -0.46
N ASN A 121 -18.59 10.01 0.05
CA ASN A 121 -19.15 11.08 -0.76
C ASN A 121 -18.02 11.54 -1.70
N ARG A 122 -17.66 10.70 -2.64
CA ARG A 122 -16.79 11.09 -3.74
C ARG A 122 -17.70 11.81 -4.73
N ASP A 123 -17.71 13.13 -4.64
CA ASP A 123 -18.07 13.93 -5.79
C ASP A 123 -17.16 13.47 -6.92
N ILE A 124 -17.73 12.69 -7.84
CA ILE A 124 -17.02 12.30 -9.06
C ILE A 124 -16.84 13.60 -9.83
N VAL A 125 -15.69 14.22 -9.66
CA VAL A 125 -15.31 15.39 -10.44
C VAL A 125 -15.31 14.96 -11.89
N LYS A 126 -16.33 15.38 -12.63
CA LYS A 126 -16.35 15.17 -14.07
C LYS A 126 -15.19 15.95 -14.67
N TYR A 127 -14.26 15.23 -15.22
CA TYR A 127 -13.18 15.83 -15.98
C TYR A 127 -13.77 16.54 -17.21
N SER A 128 -13.42 17.80 -17.37
CA SER A 128 -13.73 18.59 -18.57
C SER A 128 -12.41 19.09 -19.16
N PRO A 129 -12.04 18.63 -20.35
CA PRO A 129 -10.81 19.07 -20.99
C PRO A 129 -10.80 20.57 -21.25
N SER A 130 -9.62 21.19 -21.14
CA SER A 130 -9.43 22.58 -21.51
C SER A 130 -9.65 22.76 -23.01
N GLU A 131 -10.45 23.75 -23.43
CA GLU A 131 -10.66 24.08 -24.84
C GLU A 131 -9.38 24.52 -25.58
N LYS A 132 -8.35 24.93 -24.81
CA LYS A 132 -7.07 25.41 -25.34
C LYS A 132 -5.99 24.34 -25.39
N ALA A 133 -6.25 23.17 -24.81
CA ALA A 133 -5.26 22.10 -24.74
C ALA A 133 -5.42 21.08 -25.87
N SER A 134 -4.30 20.67 -26.44
CA SER A 134 -4.24 19.49 -27.29
C SER A 134 -4.25 18.24 -26.41
N GLN A 135 -5.10 17.27 -26.75
CA GLN A 135 -5.23 16.05 -25.99
C GLN A 135 -4.43 14.92 -26.66
N LEU A 136 -3.58 14.26 -25.88
CA LEU A 136 -2.84 13.09 -26.30
C LEU A 136 -3.27 11.89 -25.46
N ILE A 137 -3.84 10.86 -26.10
CA ILE A 137 -4.25 9.63 -25.43
C ILE A 137 -3.24 8.54 -25.77
N ILE A 138 -2.54 8.04 -24.75
CA ILE A 138 -1.53 7.00 -24.89
C ILE A 138 -2.14 5.67 -24.42
N ASN A 139 -2.14 4.69 -25.34
CA ASN A 139 -2.53 3.32 -25.04
C ASN A 139 -1.29 2.50 -24.68
N LEU A 140 -1.40 1.64 -23.68
CA LEU A 140 -0.37 0.65 -23.41
C LEU A 140 -0.37 -0.42 -24.50
N ILE A 141 0.81 -0.75 -25.02
CA ILE A 141 1.02 -1.83 -26.00
C ILE A 141 1.23 -3.17 -25.30
N ILE A 142 1.65 -3.12 -24.01
CA ILE A 142 1.91 -4.29 -23.18
C ILE A 142 0.69 -4.63 -22.32
N THR A 143 0.69 -5.83 -21.75
CA THR A 143 -0.32 -6.27 -20.80
C THR A 143 -0.40 -5.32 -19.61
N ASP A 144 -1.58 -4.79 -19.33
CA ASP A 144 -1.83 -3.89 -18.20
C ASP A 144 -2.30 -4.69 -16.99
N ASN A 145 -1.38 -4.93 -16.04
CA ASN A 145 -1.70 -5.69 -14.84
C ASN A 145 -2.70 -4.97 -13.91
N GLU A 146 -2.77 -3.65 -13.93
CA GLU A 146 -3.78 -2.90 -13.16
C GLU A 146 -5.17 -3.08 -13.77
N GLU A 147 -5.28 -3.03 -15.10
CA GLU A 147 -6.54 -3.32 -15.80
C GLU A 147 -7.05 -4.72 -15.44
N ILE A 148 -6.16 -5.72 -15.52
CA ILE A 148 -6.50 -7.12 -15.18
C ILE A 148 -6.96 -7.23 -13.72
N SER A 149 -6.28 -6.59 -12.79
CA SER A 149 -6.61 -6.63 -11.37
C SER A 149 -7.98 -6.01 -11.10
N VAL A 150 -8.28 -4.85 -11.67
CA VAL A 150 -9.58 -4.18 -11.50
C VAL A 150 -10.70 -4.99 -12.17
N ARG A 151 -10.48 -5.52 -13.37
CA ARG A 151 -11.42 -6.37 -14.06
C ARG A 151 -11.76 -7.63 -13.26
N ASN A 152 -10.74 -8.30 -12.71
CA ASN A 152 -10.94 -9.50 -11.89
C ASN A 152 -11.71 -9.18 -10.60
N ALA A 153 -11.40 -8.05 -9.94
CA ALA A 153 -12.13 -7.61 -8.76
C ALA A 153 -13.61 -7.35 -9.06
N LEU A 154 -13.92 -6.67 -10.18
CA LEU A 154 -15.30 -6.42 -10.60
C LEU A 154 -16.03 -7.70 -10.98
N LYS A 155 -15.35 -8.63 -11.65
CA LYS A 155 -15.91 -9.95 -11.99
C LYS A 155 -16.28 -10.74 -10.74
N ASN A 156 -15.46 -10.71 -9.70
CA ASN A 156 -15.76 -11.35 -8.42
C ASN A 156 -16.98 -10.72 -7.72
N LEU A 157 -17.27 -9.45 -8.01
CA LEU A 157 -18.49 -8.76 -7.55
C LEU A 157 -19.71 -8.97 -8.46
N GLY A 158 -19.58 -9.80 -9.52
CA GLY A 158 -20.67 -10.12 -10.45
C GLY A 158 -20.78 -9.18 -11.65
N PHE A 159 -19.81 -8.28 -11.85
CA PHE A 159 -19.79 -7.37 -13.01
C PHE A 159 -18.86 -7.91 -14.10
N ASP A 160 -19.43 -8.31 -15.24
CA ASP A 160 -18.64 -8.70 -16.42
C ASP A 160 -18.45 -7.47 -17.33
N VAL A 161 -17.31 -6.80 -17.20
CA VAL A 161 -17.03 -5.53 -17.85
C VAL A 161 -15.69 -5.57 -18.59
N SER A 162 -15.61 -4.87 -19.71
CA SER A 162 -14.35 -4.58 -20.39
C SER A 162 -13.76 -3.29 -19.82
N ILE A 163 -12.50 -3.34 -19.44
CA ILE A 163 -11.77 -2.19 -18.90
C ILE A 163 -10.60 -1.88 -19.81
N LYS A 164 -10.35 -0.60 -20.02
CA LYS A 164 -9.16 -0.11 -20.72
C LYS A 164 -8.58 1.07 -19.97
N ARG A 165 -7.31 0.96 -19.60
CA ARG A 165 -6.57 2.06 -19.00
C ARG A 165 -5.81 2.82 -20.08
N GLN A 166 -5.87 4.14 -20.00
CA GLN A 166 -5.17 5.04 -20.92
C GLN A 166 -4.50 6.15 -20.10
N LYS A 167 -3.35 6.62 -20.57
CA LYS A 167 -2.78 7.88 -20.08
C LYS A 167 -3.29 9.01 -20.94
N HIS A 168 -3.82 10.02 -20.30
CA HIS A 168 -4.31 11.22 -20.94
C HIS A 168 -3.42 12.40 -20.55
N TRP A 169 -2.92 13.10 -21.56
CA TRP A 169 -2.11 14.30 -21.41
C TRP A 169 -2.85 15.47 -22.02
N GLU A 170 -2.96 16.54 -21.28
CA GLU A 170 -3.38 17.85 -21.77
C GLU A 170 -2.13 18.71 -21.93
N ILE A 171 -1.92 19.22 -23.13
CA ILE A 171 -0.76 20.01 -23.45
C ILE A 171 -1.24 21.35 -23.99
N GLU A 172 -1.05 22.41 -23.20
CA GLU A 172 -1.20 23.78 -23.66
C GLU A 172 0.11 24.23 -24.29
N ILE A 173 0.07 24.56 -25.58
CA ILE A 173 1.24 24.95 -26.36
C ILE A 173 0.97 26.22 -27.13
N ASP A 174 2.02 27.01 -27.31
CA ASP A 174 2.02 28.14 -28.23
C ASP A 174 2.04 27.65 -29.71
N GLU A 175 1.93 28.60 -30.65
CA GLU A 175 1.91 28.29 -32.08
C GLU A 175 3.13 27.49 -32.57
N LYS A 176 4.29 27.64 -31.93
CA LYS A 176 5.51 26.91 -32.27
C LYS A 176 5.44 25.45 -31.79
N GLY A 177 4.87 25.24 -30.60
CA GLY A 177 4.65 23.91 -30.05
C GLY A 177 3.63 23.09 -30.84
N ALA A 178 2.61 23.74 -31.42
CA ALA A 178 1.59 23.08 -32.26
C ALA A 178 2.23 22.40 -33.50
N THR A 179 3.26 23.01 -34.08
CA THR A 179 3.99 22.43 -35.22
C THR A 179 4.72 21.16 -34.80
N VAL A 180 5.39 21.17 -33.65
CA VAL A 180 6.13 20.02 -33.11
C VAL A 180 5.18 18.84 -32.82
N LEU A 181 4.02 19.10 -32.22
CA LEU A 181 3.02 18.05 -31.95
C LEU A 181 2.45 17.42 -33.23
N ASN A 182 2.22 18.21 -34.26
CA ASN A 182 1.77 17.72 -35.55
C ASN A 182 2.83 16.84 -36.23
N ASP A 183 4.11 17.17 -36.05
CA ASP A 183 5.22 16.37 -36.60
C ASP A 183 5.38 15.04 -35.84
N ILE A 184 5.20 15.04 -34.51
CA ILE A 184 5.21 13.83 -33.69
C ILE A 184 4.05 12.90 -34.11
N ASN A 185 2.85 13.44 -34.31
CA ASN A 185 1.68 12.64 -34.72
C ASN A 185 1.82 12.05 -36.14
N LYS A 186 2.66 12.62 -36.99
CA LYS A 186 2.91 12.09 -38.34
C LYS A 186 4.04 11.06 -38.38
N SER A 187 4.88 11.01 -37.33
CA SER A 187 6.05 10.13 -37.26
C SER A 187 5.80 8.81 -36.51
N GLY A 188 4.64 8.61 -35.88
CA GLY A 188 4.18 7.39 -35.21
C GLY A 188 3.17 6.69 -36.05
#